data_2026f610f3acbb4bff74fa6594cd46a4
#
_entry.id   2026f610f3acbb4bff74fa6594cd46a4
#
_cell.length_a   1.000
_cell.length_b   1.000
_cell.length_c   1.000
_cell.angle_alpha   90.00
_cell.angle_beta   90.00
_cell.angle_gamma   90.00
#
_symmetry.space_group_name_H-M   'P 1'
#
loop_
_entity.id
_entity.type
_entity.pdbx_description
1 polymer ?
#
loop_
_entity_poly.entity_id
_entity_poly.type
_entity_poly.pdbx_seq_one_letter_code
_entity_poly.pdbx_strand_id
1 'polypeptide(L)'
;LMGSEAAVPITIWHPLRSIKILLTERATPKELAFAAALGVFLGAVPLIACHTLVILMAAALLRLNRVVAIAASQICMPPVVPAICIEVGHFMRYGSFITLSGINNLHGASFLELGYMGLLCLWDWLLGSLLVGPVLAIIFGFITYITARVLKRS
;
A
#
# COMPACT_ATOMS: atom_id res chain seq x y z
N LEU A 1 -20.86 20.65 40.02
CA LEU A 1 -20.92 21.46 38.78
C LEU A 1 -20.21 20.67 37.70
N MET A 2 -20.99 19.92 36.93
CA MET A 2 -20.56 19.00 35.89
C MET A 2 -20.35 19.76 34.59
N GLY A 3 -19.13 19.84 34.11
CA GLY A 3 -18.81 20.37 32.79
C GLY A 3 -19.25 19.40 31.73
N SER A 4 -20.17 19.82 30.87
CA SER A 4 -20.66 19.06 29.74
C SER A 4 -19.56 18.85 28.73
N GLU A 5 -19.10 17.62 28.55
CA GLU A 5 -18.40 17.19 27.36
C GLU A 5 -19.35 17.36 26.16
N ALA A 6 -19.09 18.36 25.36
CA ALA A 6 -19.79 18.57 24.11
C ALA A 6 -19.39 17.39 23.16
N ALA A 7 -20.22 16.36 23.16
CA ALA A 7 -20.16 15.31 22.14
C ALA A 7 -20.39 15.97 20.77
N VAL A 8 -19.36 16.02 19.96
CA VAL A 8 -19.44 16.49 18.58
C VAL A 8 -20.41 15.57 17.84
N PRO A 9 -21.55 16.05 17.34
CA PRO A 9 -22.50 15.21 16.64
C PRO A 9 -21.84 14.70 15.35
N ILE A 10 -21.63 13.40 15.28
CA ILE A 10 -21.21 12.72 14.05
C ILE A 10 -22.40 12.80 13.10
N THR A 11 -22.43 13.82 12.28
CA THR A 11 -23.47 14.01 11.27
C THR A 11 -23.23 13.01 10.14
N ILE A 12 -23.94 11.90 10.16
CA ILE A 12 -23.85 10.74 9.25
C ILE A 12 -24.11 11.15 7.77
N TRP A 13 -24.65 12.34 7.51
CA TRP A 13 -25.07 12.82 6.19
C TRP A 13 -23.94 13.34 5.28
N HIS A 14 -22.70 13.50 5.79
CA HIS A 14 -21.57 13.93 4.96
C HIS A 14 -20.32 13.09 5.28
N PRO A 15 -20.25 11.84 4.81
CA PRO A 15 -19.13 10.94 5.10
C PRO A 15 -17.78 11.52 4.67
N LEU A 16 -17.73 12.26 3.57
CA LEU A 16 -16.51 12.92 3.09
C LEU A 16 -16.03 14.02 4.05
N ARG A 17 -16.94 14.75 4.69
CA ARG A 17 -16.61 15.82 5.65
C ARG A 17 -16.09 15.22 6.96
N SER A 18 -16.71 14.14 7.43
CA SER A 18 -16.25 13.42 8.62
C SER A 18 -14.89 12.77 8.40
N ILE A 19 -14.64 12.20 7.22
CA ILE A 19 -13.33 11.67 6.84
C ILE A 19 -12.29 12.79 6.77
N LYS A 20 -12.64 13.95 6.19
CA LYS A 20 -11.75 15.12 6.14
C LYS A 20 -11.36 15.58 7.55
N ILE A 21 -12.30 15.65 8.47
CA ILE A 21 -12.06 16.05 9.87
C ILE A 21 -11.16 15.02 10.58
N LEU A 22 -11.45 13.74 10.46
CA LEU A 22 -10.64 12.67 11.06
C LEU A 22 -9.21 12.61 10.51
N LEU A 23 -9.03 12.94 9.23
CA LEU A 23 -7.73 12.91 8.57
C LEU A 23 -6.90 14.18 8.80
N THR A 24 -7.53 15.34 8.98
CA THR A 24 -6.83 16.63 8.99
C THR A 24 -6.72 17.30 10.35
N GLU A 25 -7.66 17.11 11.27
CA GLU A 25 -7.64 17.82 12.57
C GLU A 25 -6.63 17.27 13.57
N ARG A 26 -6.27 15.97 13.49
CA ARG A 26 -5.39 15.31 14.47
C ARG A 26 -4.04 14.86 13.93
N ALA A 27 -3.76 15.00 12.61
CA ALA A 27 -2.50 14.58 12.02
C ALA A 27 -1.82 15.72 11.26
N THR A 28 -0.51 15.83 11.39
CA THR A 28 0.28 16.77 10.60
C THR A 28 0.38 16.31 9.14
N PRO A 29 0.56 17.21 8.14
CA PRO A 29 0.76 16.81 6.75
C PRO A 29 1.93 15.84 6.57
N LYS A 30 2.95 15.93 7.42
CA LYS A 30 4.09 15.01 7.42
C LYS A 30 3.68 13.61 7.89
N GLU A 31 2.95 13.51 8.99
CA GLU A 31 2.45 12.21 9.50
C GLU A 31 1.55 11.50 8.48
N LEU A 32 0.68 12.26 7.78
CA LEU A 32 -0.16 11.71 6.72
C LEU A 32 0.67 11.21 5.54
N ALA A 33 1.70 11.96 5.15
CA ALA A 33 2.62 11.57 4.09
C ALA A 33 3.40 10.30 4.43
N PHE A 34 3.93 10.21 5.66
CA PHE A 34 4.63 9.01 6.12
C PHE A 34 3.70 7.81 6.25
N ALA A 35 2.45 8.01 6.71
CA ALA A 35 1.46 6.95 6.76
C ALA A 35 1.12 6.41 5.37
N ALA A 36 0.93 7.30 4.39
CA ALA A 36 0.66 6.92 3.01
C ALA A 36 1.87 6.19 2.38
N ALA A 37 3.09 6.72 2.57
CA ALA A 37 4.31 6.10 2.09
C ALA A 37 4.51 4.69 2.66
N LEU A 38 4.30 4.51 3.97
CA LEU A 38 4.36 3.22 4.64
C LEU A 38 3.33 2.25 4.08
N GLY A 39 2.08 2.71 3.92
CA GLY A 39 0.99 1.90 3.37
C GLY A 39 1.28 1.41 1.96
N VAL A 40 1.74 2.30 1.08
CA VAL A 40 2.12 1.96 -0.30
C VAL A 40 3.32 1.01 -0.33
N PHE A 41 4.35 1.26 0.46
CA PHE A 41 5.53 0.40 0.52
C PHE A 41 5.17 -1.03 0.94
N LEU A 42 4.48 -1.17 2.08
CA LEU A 42 4.05 -2.49 2.57
C LEU A 42 2.99 -3.11 1.66
N GLY A 43 2.19 -2.29 0.98
CA GLY A 43 1.22 -2.72 -0.01
C GLY A 43 1.83 -3.34 -1.25
N ALA A 44 3.03 -2.93 -1.64
CA ALA A 44 3.76 -3.49 -2.78
C ALA A 44 4.39 -4.86 -2.48
N VAL A 45 4.67 -5.15 -1.19
CA VAL A 45 5.30 -6.41 -0.76
C VAL A 45 4.28 -7.54 -0.75
N PRO A 46 4.64 -8.78 -1.19
CA PRO A 46 3.73 -9.93 -1.22
C PRO A 46 3.43 -10.51 0.17
N LEU A 47 2.84 -9.71 1.05
CA LEU A 47 2.42 -10.11 2.40
C LEU A 47 1.06 -10.82 2.37
N ILE A 48 0.99 -11.95 1.68
CA ILE A 48 -0.25 -12.72 1.50
C ILE A 48 -0.81 -13.10 2.88
N ALA A 49 -2.09 -12.82 3.11
CA ALA A 49 -2.85 -13.05 4.34
C ALA A 49 -2.49 -12.15 5.55
N CYS A 50 -1.26 -11.66 5.70
CA CYS A 50 -0.83 -10.83 6.84
C CYS A 50 -0.76 -9.34 6.53
N HIS A 51 -1.07 -8.94 5.30
CA HIS A 51 -0.91 -7.59 4.76
C HIS A 51 -1.49 -6.49 5.68
N THR A 52 -2.76 -6.56 5.98
CA THR A 52 -3.45 -5.56 6.81
C THR A 52 -2.91 -5.53 8.24
N LEU A 53 -2.59 -6.70 8.81
CA LEU A 53 -2.05 -6.80 10.16
C LEU A 53 -0.68 -6.16 10.26
N VAL A 54 0.20 -6.41 9.29
CA VAL A 54 1.56 -5.83 9.24
C VAL A 54 1.49 -4.31 9.10
N ILE A 55 0.60 -3.79 8.23
CA ILE A 55 0.40 -2.35 8.05
C ILE A 55 -0.10 -1.71 9.35
N LEU A 56 -1.10 -2.32 10.01
CA LEU A 56 -1.65 -1.84 11.27
C LEU A 56 -0.59 -1.82 12.37
N MET A 57 0.20 -2.88 12.51
CA MET A 57 1.29 -2.95 13.48
C MET A 57 2.37 -1.91 13.19
N ALA A 58 2.84 -1.82 11.96
CA ALA A 58 3.86 -0.86 11.57
C ALA A 58 3.39 0.59 11.78
N ALA A 59 2.17 0.92 11.37
CA ALA A 59 1.58 2.25 11.59
C ALA A 59 1.39 2.56 13.09
N ALA A 60 1.04 1.54 13.90
CA ALA A 60 0.91 1.68 15.34
C ALA A 60 2.26 1.95 16.01
N LEU A 61 3.31 1.17 15.68
CA LEU A 61 4.66 1.31 16.22
C LEU A 61 5.25 2.68 15.87
N LEU A 62 5.03 3.16 14.67
CA LEU A 62 5.50 4.45 14.19
C LEU A 62 4.57 5.62 14.58
N ARG A 63 3.48 5.35 15.30
CA ARG A 63 2.47 6.34 15.73
C ARG A 63 1.87 7.12 14.56
N LEU A 64 1.76 6.49 13.41
CA LEU A 64 1.20 7.05 12.19
C LEU A 64 -0.31 6.81 12.10
N ASN A 65 -0.98 7.56 11.23
CA ASN A 65 -2.42 7.38 10.99
C ASN A 65 -2.69 6.05 10.28
N ARG A 66 -3.26 5.09 11.01
CA ARG A 66 -3.55 3.73 10.54
C ARG A 66 -4.54 3.70 9.38
N VAL A 67 -5.52 4.60 9.41
CA VAL A 67 -6.56 4.69 8.36
C VAL A 67 -5.93 5.10 7.03
N VAL A 68 -5.04 6.11 7.06
CA VAL A 68 -4.33 6.57 5.86
C VAL A 68 -3.40 5.49 5.33
N ALA A 69 -2.67 4.79 6.21
CA ALA A 69 -1.78 3.71 5.81
C ALA A 69 -2.53 2.56 5.10
N ILE A 70 -3.67 2.13 5.65
CA ILE A 70 -4.50 1.09 5.02
C ILE A 70 -5.10 1.60 3.71
N ALA A 71 -5.66 2.81 3.69
CA ALA A 71 -6.24 3.37 2.47
C ALA A 71 -5.21 3.50 1.34
N ALA A 72 -3.99 3.94 1.67
CA ALA A 72 -2.90 4.05 0.71
C ALA A 72 -2.43 2.69 0.19
N SER A 73 -2.44 1.65 1.01
CA SER A 73 -2.06 0.29 0.59
C SER A 73 -3.00 -0.28 -0.48
N GLN A 74 -4.26 0.17 -0.51
CA GLN A 74 -5.24 -0.27 -1.53
C GLN A 74 -4.85 0.17 -2.95
N ILE A 75 -4.00 1.19 -3.09
CA ILE A 75 -3.45 1.61 -4.40
C ILE A 75 -2.60 0.50 -5.03
N CYS A 76 -1.95 -0.32 -4.21
CA CYS A 76 -1.14 -1.44 -4.66
C CYS A 76 -1.92 -2.74 -4.89
N MET A 77 -3.22 -2.79 -4.51
CA MET A 77 -4.10 -3.96 -4.68
C MET A 77 -4.46 -4.28 -6.15
N PRO A 78 -4.64 -3.30 -7.07
CA PRO A 78 -4.83 -3.62 -8.48
C PRO A 78 -3.68 -4.48 -9.01
N PRO A 79 -3.96 -5.42 -9.96
CA PRO A 79 -2.95 -6.36 -10.45
C PRO A 79 -1.76 -5.69 -11.15
N VAL A 80 -1.85 -4.40 -11.43
CA VAL A 80 -0.81 -3.62 -12.12
C VAL A 80 0.47 -3.53 -11.30
N VAL A 81 0.38 -3.18 -10.00
CA VAL A 81 1.58 -3.02 -9.15
C VAL A 81 2.30 -4.36 -8.91
N PRO A 82 1.61 -5.44 -8.53
CA PRO A 82 2.21 -6.76 -8.46
C PRO A 82 2.86 -7.21 -9.78
N ALA A 83 2.19 -6.97 -10.91
CA ALA A 83 2.74 -7.32 -12.22
C ALA A 83 4.05 -6.58 -12.52
N ILE A 84 4.10 -5.26 -12.26
CA ILE A 84 5.33 -4.47 -12.41
C ILE A 84 6.43 -4.98 -11.47
N CYS A 85 6.09 -5.31 -10.22
CA CYS A 85 7.05 -5.84 -9.26
C CYS A 85 7.63 -7.20 -9.74
N ILE A 86 6.78 -8.11 -10.22
CA ILE A 86 7.21 -9.41 -10.74
C ILE A 86 8.11 -9.21 -11.96
N GLU A 87 7.73 -8.34 -12.89
CA GLU A 87 8.48 -8.06 -14.09
C GLU A 87 9.87 -7.47 -13.78
N VAL A 88 9.93 -6.49 -12.88
CA VAL A 88 11.19 -5.88 -12.43
C VAL A 88 12.06 -6.90 -11.70
N GLY A 89 11.47 -7.71 -10.81
CA GLY A 89 12.20 -8.74 -10.09
C GLY A 89 12.73 -9.83 -11.02
N HIS A 90 11.95 -10.25 -12.02
CA HIS A 90 12.38 -11.19 -13.05
C HIS A 90 13.55 -10.63 -13.87
N PHE A 91 13.43 -9.37 -14.28
CA PHE A 91 14.51 -8.67 -14.99
C PHE A 91 15.80 -8.60 -14.16
N MET A 92 15.70 -8.35 -12.86
CA MET A 92 16.86 -8.33 -11.96
C MET A 92 17.56 -9.70 -11.86
N ARG A 93 16.79 -10.80 -11.94
CA ARG A 93 17.34 -12.16 -11.82
C ARG A 93 17.89 -12.71 -13.13
N TYR A 94 17.23 -12.45 -14.23
CA TYR A 94 17.50 -13.10 -15.52
C TYR A 94 17.96 -12.14 -16.61
N GLY A 95 17.88 -10.81 -16.39
CA GLY A 95 18.25 -9.80 -17.39
C GLY A 95 17.31 -9.74 -18.60
N SER A 96 16.14 -10.39 -18.51
CA SER A 96 15.14 -10.46 -19.59
C SER A 96 13.73 -10.25 -19.04
N PHE A 97 12.85 -9.71 -19.87
CA PHE A 97 11.43 -9.58 -19.51
C PHE A 97 10.69 -10.90 -19.66
N ILE A 98 9.62 -11.07 -18.88
CA ILE A 98 8.79 -12.27 -18.95
C ILE A 98 8.14 -12.34 -20.33
N THR A 99 8.44 -13.40 -21.07
CA THR A 99 7.84 -13.63 -22.39
C THR A 99 6.59 -14.50 -22.23
N LEU A 100 5.46 -14.06 -22.81
CA LEU A 100 4.19 -14.79 -22.80
C LEU A 100 4.25 -16.20 -23.39
N SER A 101 5.31 -16.53 -24.16
CA SER A 101 5.51 -17.86 -24.71
C SER A 101 5.70 -18.96 -23.63
N GLY A 102 6.14 -18.57 -22.41
CA GLY A 102 6.24 -19.50 -21.27
C GLY A 102 4.88 -19.96 -20.73
N ILE A 103 3.83 -19.17 -20.95
CA ILE A 103 2.47 -19.46 -20.44
C ILE A 103 1.83 -20.62 -21.23
N ASN A 104 2.17 -20.80 -22.49
CA ASN A 104 1.62 -21.88 -23.32
C ASN A 104 2.03 -23.29 -22.85
N ASN A 105 3.11 -23.41 -22.08
CA ASN A 105 3.59 -24.68 -21.53
C ASN A 105 2.88 -25.09 -20.22
N LEU A 106 1.97 -24.26 -19.69
CA LEU A 106 1.20 -24.56 -18.48
C LEU A 106 0.09 -25.61 -18.69
N HIS A 107 -0.31 -25.86 -19.96
CA HIS A 107 -1.26 -26.90 -20.31
C HIS A 107 -0.60 -28.28 -20.20
N GLY A 108 -0.63 -28.87 -19.02
CA GLY A 108 -0.03 -30.19 -18.74
C GLY A 108 0.99 -30.19 -17.61
N ALA A 109 1.26 -29.02 -17.01
CA ALA A 109 2.17 -28.93 -15.86
C ALA A 109 1.61 -29.68 -14.65
N SER A 110 2.45 -30.45 -13.98
CA SER A 110 2.13 -31.12 -12.72
C SER A 110 1.86 -30.09 -11.61
N PHE A 111 1.05 -30.47 -10.61
CA PHE A 111 0.77 -29.64 -9.44
C PHE A 111 2.06 -29.15 -8.73
N LEU A 112 3.09 -29.97 -8.70
CA LEU A 112 4.40 -29.62 -8.14
C LEU A 112 5.12 -28.54 -8.98
N GLU A 113 5.05 -28.64 -10.31
CA GLU A 113 5.66 -27.66 -11.22
C GLU A 113 4.95 -26.30 -11.11
N LEU A 114 3.61 -26.29 -11.02
CA LEU A 114 2.85 -25.08 -10.77
C LEU A 114 3.19 -24.44 -9.42
N GLY A 115 3.36 -25.25 -8.37
CA GLY A 115 3.79 -24.78 -7.05
C GLY A 115 5.19 -24.14 -7.09
N TYR A 116 6.13 -24.77 -7.80
CA TYR A 116 7.48 -24.25 -7.96
C TYR A 116 7.50 -22.93 -8.78
N MET A 117 6.74 -22.85 -9.86
CA MET A 117 6.57 -21.61 -10.62
C MET A 117 5.96 -20.50 -9.79
N GLY A 118 4.94 -20.80 -8.96
CA GLY A 118 4.35 -19.85 -8.03
C GLY A 118 5.37 -19.30 -7.02
N LEU A 119 6.23 -20.17 -6.49
CA LEU A 119 7.31 -19.78 -5.58
C LEU A 119 8.33 -18.85 -6.25
N LEU A 120 8.71 -19.14 -7.49
CA LEU A 120 9.59 -18.27 -8.27
C LEU A 120 8.97 -16.90 -8.53
N CYS A 121 7.69 -16.85 -8.89
CA CYS A 121 6.96 -15.60 -9.04
C CYS A 121 6.89 -14.79 -7.73
N LEU A 122 6.74 -15.45 -6.59
CA LEU A 122 6.77 -14.77 -5.28
C LEU A 122 8.16 -14.18 -4.99
N TRP A 123 9.22 -14.88 -5.34
CA TRP A 123 10.59 -14.36 -5.23
C TRP A 123 10.82 -13.16 -6.14
N ASP A 124 10.39 -13.23 -7.39
CA ASP A 124 10.50 -12.13 -8.34
C ASP A 124 9.67 -10.93 -7.85
N TRP A 125 8.46 -11.17 -7.32
CA TRP A 125 7.65 -10.13 -6.70
C TRP A 125 8.35 -9.49 -5.51
N LEU A 126 8.92 -10.29 -4.61
CA LEU A 126 9.63 -9.77 -3.43
C LEU A 126 10.82 -8.89 -3.83
N LEU A 127 11.66 -9.36 -4.76
CA LEU A 127 12.81 -8.60 -5.25
C LEU A 127 12.39 -7.30 -5.95
N GLY A 128 11.39 -7.37 -6.82
CA GLY A 128 10.87 -6.20 -7.52
C GLY A 128 10.21 -5.21 -6.58
N SER A 129 9.48 -5.67 -5.57
CA SER A 129 8.84 -4.80 -4.58
C SER A 129 9.87 -4.01 -3.75
N LEU A 130 11.05 -4.56 -3.54
CA LEU A 130 12.12 -3.88 -2.82
C LEU A 130 12.64 -2.64 -3.57
N LEU A 131 12.50 -2.62 -4.88
CA LEU A 131 12.91 -1.52 -5.75
C LEU A 131 11.74 -0.60 -6.11
N VAL A 132 10.62 -1.18 -6.54
CA VAL A 132 9.41 -0.45 -6.94
C VAL A 132 8.70 0.16 -5.73
N GLY A 133 8.65 -0.56 -4.60
CA GLY A 133 7.99 -0.13 -3.37
C GLY A 133 8.46 1.23 -2.85
N PRO A 134 9.77 1.45 -2.63
CA PRO A 134 10.29 2.75 -2.19
C PRO A 134 9.99 3.88 -3.17
N VAL A 135 10.09 3.62 -4.48
CA VAL A 135 9.79 4.63 -5.51
C VAL A 135 8.33 5.06 -5.43
N LEU A 136 7.40 4.11 -5.39
CA LEU A 136 5.97 4.39 -5.23
C LEU A 136 5.67 5.07 -3.89
N ALA A 137 6.30 4.63 -2.80
CA ALA A 137 6.14 5.22 -1.47
C ALA A 137 6.54 6.71 -1.45
N ILE A 138 7.65 7.07 -2.10
CA ILE A 138 8.11 8.45 -2.21
C ILE A 138 7.09 9.27 -3.02
N ILE A 139 6.65 8.78 -4.17
CA ILE A 139 5.71 9.47 -5.06
C ILE A 139 4.38 9.73 -4.32
N PHE A 140 3.77 8.68 -3.76
CA PHE A 140 2.48 8.80 -3.09
C PHE A 140 2.58 9.54 -1.75
N GLY A 141 3.67 9.38 -1.00
CA GLY A 141 3.95 10.17 0.19
C GLY A 141 4.04 11.66 -0.13
N PHE A 142 4.73 12.03 -1.22
CA PHE A 142 4.85 13.43 -1.65
C PHE A 142 3.50 14.00 -2.12
N ILE A 143 2.74 13.26 -2.92
CA ILE A 143 1.39 13.66 -3.34
C ILE A 143 0.51 13.89 -2.12
N THR A 144 0.51 12.97 -1.15
CA THR A 144 -0.25 13.08 0.10
C THR A 144 0.17 14.31 0.90
N TYR A 145 1.48 14.58 0.98
CA TYR A 145 1.99 15.77 1.68
C TYR A 145 1.48 17.07 1.07
N ILE A 146 1.57 17.21 -0.25
CA ILE A 146 1.09 18.41 -0.96
C ILE A 146 -0.43 18.57 -0.74
N THR A 147 -1.19 17.50 -0.96
CA THR A 147 -2.65 17.51 -0.81
C THR A 147 -3.06 17.89 0.60
N ALA A 148 -2.46 17.29 1.63
CA ALA A 148 -2.74 17.60 3.02
C ALA A 148 -2.36 19.04 3.39
N ARG A 149 -1.28 19.57 2.81
CA ARG A 149 -0.85 20.95 3.04
C ARG A 149 -1.78 21.97 2.41
N VAL A 150 -2.29 21.69 1.21
CA VAL A 150 -3.27 22.56 0.53
C VAL A 150 -4.59 22.55 1.28
N LEU A 151 -5.09 21.38 1.68
CA LEU A 151 -6.34 21.26 2.44
C LEU A 151 -6.31 21.94 3.82
N LYS A 152 -5.15 22.04 4.46
CA LYS A 152 -5.00 22.76 5.74
C LYS A 152 -4.91 24.29 5.58
N ARG A 153 -4.60 24.77 4.39
CA ARG A 153 -4.54 26.22 4.10
C ARG A 153 -5.88 26.80 3.63
N SER A 154 -6.77 25.94 3.15
CA SER A 154 -8.15 26.27 2.75
C SER A 154 -9.13 26.15 3.91
#